data_84d56a690d76c0a8fe2135854343ef00
#
_entry.id   84d56a690d76c0a8fe2135854343ef00
#
_cell.length_a   1.000
_cell.length_b   1.000
_cell.length_c   1.000
_cell.angle_alpha   90.00
_cell.angle_beta   90.00
_cell.angle_gamma   90.00
#
_symmetry.space_group_name_H-M   'P 1'
#
loop_
_entity.id
_entity.type
_entity.pdbx_description
1 polymer ?
#
loop_
_entity_poly.entity_id
_entity_poly.type
_entity_poly.pdbx_seq_one_letter_code
_entity_poly.pdbx_strand_id
1 'polypeptide(L)'
;MIDRYTRPEMGHIFSLENKYAIWQEIEVLACEAQAELGKIGISKDEAQWIRDHANFEKAKVDEIEEVTRHDVIAFLTNMKEYIDADVPEGEPKPSRWVHYGMTSSDLGDTALCYQLTQACDLIIEDVKKLGEICKRRAFEERNTLCAGRTHGIHAEPMTFGMKFGSWAWELKRDLDRLEDARKNVAFGAISGAVGTYSSIEPFVEEYVCEHLGLVHDPLSTQVISRDHHAYLAGVLATTAATCERIATEVRNLQKTDTLEAEEPFRKGQKGSSAMPHKRNPITMEKVCGLSRVVKSNAQVAFDNVALWHERDISHSSAERVAQADSFIALDHMFQCLIRVIAGLQLYPARMMANLNKTRGLIFSSKVLLALVDTGITREDAYAIVQENAMATWHEVQDCVSGPTFKERLEADPRCTVSQEKLDEIFDPWDFLTRIDTVFDRLEQLSFE
;
A
#
# COMPACT_ATOMS: atom_id res chain seq x y z
N MET A 1 -8.92 -2.78 -14.17
CA MET A 1 -9.23 -1.41 -13.59
C MET A 1 -9.52 -0.46 -14.74
N ILE A 2 -10.25 0.64 -14.46
CA ILE A 2 -10.55 1.67 -15.48
C ILE A 2 -9.33 2.58 -15.69
N ASP A 3 -9.18 3.10 -16.92
CA ASP A 3 -8.03 3.93 -17.34
C ASP A 3 -7.79 5.14 -16.43
N ARG A 4 -8.86 5.73 -15.89
CA ARG A 4 -8.79 6.89 -15.00
C ARG A 4 -7.91 6.66 -13.75
N TYR A 5 -7.77 5.42 -13.29
CA TYR A 5 -7.00 5.05 -12.09
C TYR A 5 -5.72 4.31 -12.42
N THR A 6 -5.46 4.04 -13.70
CA THR A 6 -4.31 3.27 -14.15
C THR A 6 -3.15 4.19 -14.51
N ARG A 7 -2.08 4.14 -13.74
CA ARG A 7 -0.82 4.77 -14.10
C ARG A 7 -0.17 3.98 -15.23
N PRO A 8 0.43 4.63 -16.25
CA PRO A 8 1.00 3.93 -17.41
C PRO A 8 1.98 2.81 -17.03
N GLU A 9 2.86 3.03 -16.06
CA GLU A 9 3.87 2.07 -15.61
C GLU A 9 3.22 0.82 -15.01
N MET A 10 2.26 0.98 -14.09
CA MET A 10 1.53 -0.13 -13.49
C MET A 10 0.61 -0.82 -14.50
N GLY A 11 -0.02 -0.03 -15.38
CA GLY A 11 -0.87 -0.56 -16.46
C GLY A 11 -0.07 -1.40 -17.46
N HIS A 12 1.16 -1.01 -17.76
CA HIS A 12 2.04 -1.78 -18.64
C HIS A 12 2.36 -3.17 -18.07
N ILE A 13 2.66 -3.27 -16.77
CA ILE A 13 2.97 -4.57 -16.12
C ILE A 13 1.86 -5.60 -16.37
N PHE A 14 0.60 -5.18 -16.27
CA PHE A 14 -0.57 -6.06 -16.46
C PHE A 14 -1.15 -6.02 -17.88
N SER A 15 -0.46 -5.41 -18.85
CA SER A 15 -0.87 -5.44 -20.25
C SER A 15 -0.65 -6.82 -20.88
N LEU A 16 -1.42 -7.13 -21.91
CA LEU A 16 -1.21 -8.36 -22.68
C LEU A 16 0.14 -8.35 -23.41
N GLU A 17 0.57 -7.19 -23.86
CA GLU A 17 1.86 -7.02 -24.52
C GLU A 17 3.02 -7.41 -23.59
N ASN A 18 3.02 -6.95 -22.34
CA ASN A 18 4.03 -7.33 -21.35
C ASN A 18 3.92 -8.82 -21.00
N LYS A 19 2.71 -9.33 -20.79
CA LYS A 19 2.48 -10.76 -20.54
C LYS A 19 3.06 -11.63 -21.63
N TYR A 20 2.80 -11.31 -22.89
CA TYR A 20 3.31 -12.09 -24.03
C TYR A 20 4.81 -11.93 -24.21
N ALA A 21 5.38 -10.76 -23.92
CA ALA A 21 6.83 -10.58 -23.92
C ALA A 21 7.52 -11.47 -22.87
N ILE A 22 6.94 -11.59 -21.68
CA ILE A 22 7.43 -12.49 -20.63
C ILE A 22 7.26 -13.96 -21.06
N TRP A 23 6.14 -14.32 -21.67
CA TRP A 23 5.93 -15.67 -22.20
C TRP A 23 6.96 -16.03 -23.27
N GLN A 24 7.24 -15.11 -24.19
CA GLN A 24 8.30 -15.29 -25.20
C GLN A 24 9.65 -15.54 -24.54
N GLU A 25 10.01 -14.73 -23.54
CA GLU A 25 11.30 -14.88 -22.86
C GLU A 25 11.40 -16.23 -22.14
N ILE A 26 10.36 -16.69 -21.44
CA ILE A 26 10.33 -18.00 -20.79
C ILE A 26 10.53 -19.14 -21.80
N GLU A 27 9.83 -19.10 -22.94
CA GLU A 27 9.96 -20.13 -23.98
C GLU A 27 11.35 -20.16 -24.60
N VAL A 28 11.92 -18.99 -24.85
CA VAL A 28 13.29 -18.88 -25.40
C VAL A 28 14.31 -19.40 -24.38
N LEU A 29 14.22 -18.98 -23.12
CA LEU A 29 15.11 -19.46 -22.05
C LEU A 29 14.99 -20.98 -21.84
N ALA A 30 13.78 -21.54 -21.96
CA ALA A 30 13.58 -22.98 -21.89
C ALA A 30 14.27 -23.72 -23.04
N CYS A 31 14.24 -23.19 -24.26
CA CYS A 31 14.99 -23.75 -25.40
C CYS A 31 16.51 -23.66 -25.21
N GLU A 32 17.01 -22.54 -24.70
CA GLU A 32 18.44 -22.36 -24.38
C GLU A 32 18.90 -23.36 -23.32
N ALA A 33 18.13 -23.51 -22.24
CA ALA A 33 18.41 -24.49 -21.18
C ALA A 33 18.45 -25.92 -21.71
N GLN A 34 17.51 -26.30 -22.58
CA GLN A 34 17.47 -27.61 -23.21
C GLN A 34 18.69 -27.85 -24.13
N ALA A 35 19.12 -26.80 -24.87
CA ALA A 35 20.32 -26.87 -25.74
C ALA A 35 21.60 -26.99 -24.90
N GLU A 36 21.69 -26.30 -23.76
CA GLU A 36 22.80 -26.40 -22.83
C GLU A 36 22.88 -27.80 -22.20
N LEU A 37 21.74 -28.33 -21.78
CA LEU A 37 21.64 -29.65 -21.19
C LEU A 37 21.99 -30.79 -22.16
N GLY A 38 21.68 -30.62 -23.45
CA GLY A 38 22.05 -31.56 -24.53
C GLY A 38 21.38 -32.95 -24.46
N LYS A 39 20.28 -33.08 -23.70
CA LYS A 39 19.55 -34.37 -23.56
C LYS A 39 18.51 -34.61 -24.65
N ILE A 40 18.00 -33.57 -25.24
CA ILE A 40 17.11 -33.63 -26.41
C ILE A 40 17.86 -33.17 -27.65
N GLY A 41 17.30 -33.29 -28.84
CA GLY A 41 18.03 -33.04 -30.08
C GLY A 41 18.20 -31.58 -30.47
N ILE A 42 17.87 -30.60 -29.61
CA ILE A 42 18.07 -29.17 -29.91
C ILE A 42 19.56 -28.81 -29.84
N SER A 43 20.05 -28.16 -30.91
CA SER A 43 21.39 -27.62 -30.95
C SER A 43 21.46 -26.19 -30.39
N LYS A 44 22.66 -25.71 -30.02
CA LYS A 44 22.86 -24.32 -29.64
C LYS A 44 22.55 -23.34 -30.76
N ASP A 45 22.81 -23.70 -31.99
CA ASP A 45 22.49 -22.88 -33.15
C ASP A 45 20.96 -22.75 -33.34
N GLU A 46 20.20 -23.81 -33.10
CA GLU A 46 18.73 -23.76 -33.15
C GLU A 46 18.14 -22.92 -31.97
N ALA A 47 18.71 -23.02 -30.78
CA ALA A 47 18.31 -22.18 -29.67
C ALA A 47 18.60 -20.70 -29.92
N GLN A 48 19.78 -20.39 -30.50
CA GLN A 48 20.10 -19.04 -30.90
C GLN A 48 19.18 -18.53 -32.02
N TRP A 49 18.85 -19.38 -32.99
CA TRP A 49 17.88 -19.06 -34.05
C TRP A 49 16.51 -18.70 -33.44
N ILE A 50 16.03 -19.49 -32.47
CA ILE A 50 14.78 -19.21 -31.77
C ILE A 50 14.86 -17.85 -31.07
N ARG A 51 15.94 -17.54 -30.35
CA ARG A 51 16.18 -16.24 -29.70
C ARG A 51 16.10 -15.08 -30.71
N ASP A 52 16.72 -15.21 -31.83
CA ASP A 52 16.84 -14.14 -32.82
C ASP A 52 15.56 -13.89 -33.63
N HIS A 53 14.70 -14.92 -33.77
CA HIS A 53 13.48 -14.86 -34.60
C HIS A 53 12.18 -14.92 -33.81
N ALA A 54 12.21 -15.25 -32.51
CA ALA A 54 11.01 -15.25 -31.70
C ALA A 54 10.37 -13.85 -31.63
N ASN A 55 9.12 -13.78 -32.02
CA ASN A 55 8.32 -12.55 -31.98
C ASN A 55 6.84 -12.91 -31.92
N PHE A 56 6.01 -11.92 -31.62
CA PHE A 56 4.56 -12.07 -31.62
C PHE A 56 3.86 -10.78 -32.07
N GLU A 57 2.67 -10.92 -32.56
CA GLU A 57 1.76 -9.81 -32.83
C GLU A 57 0.44 -10.04 -32.11
N LYS A 58 0.12 -9.16 -31.13
CA LYS A 58 -1.07 -9.32 -30.29
C LYS A 58 -2.36 -9.51 -31.10
N ALA A 59 -2.56 -8.71 -32.15
CA ALA A 59 -3.75 -8.81 -33.00
C ALA A 59 -3.87 -10.18 -33.68
N LYS A 60 -2.74 -10.79 -34.07
CA LYS A 60 -2.70 -12.11 -34.65
C LYS A 60 -2.95 -13.21 -33.62
N VAL A 61 -2.43 -13.05 -32.41
CA VAL A 61 -2.74 -13.96 -31.29
C VAL A 61 -4.23 -13.93 -31.00
N ASP A 62 -4.86 -12.75 -30.92
CA ASP A 62 -6.31 -12.61 -30.70
C ASP A 62 -7.11 -13.32 -31.81
N GLU A 63 -6.72 -13.18 -33.10
CA GLU A 63 -7.35 -13.85 -34.23
C GLU A 63 -7.27 -15.40 -34.12
N ILE A 64 -6.10 -15.92 -33.73
CA ILE A 64 -5.88 -17.36 -33.57
C ILE A 64 -6.68 -17.88 -32.38
N GLU A 65 -6.76 -17.11 -31.28
CA GLU A 65 -7.52 -17.49 -30.09
C GLU A 65 -9.02 -17.60 -30.35
N GLU A 66 -9.58 -16.80 -31.26
CA GLU A 66 -10.98 -16.93 -31.69
C GLU A 66 -11.33 -18.36 -32.17
N VAL A 67 -10.35 -19.05 -32.76
CA VAL A 67 -10.50 -20.42 -33.26
C VAL A 67 -10.11 -21.47 -32.22
N THR A 68 -8.93 -21.28 -31.60
CA THR A 68 -8.34 -22.26 -30.68
C THR A 68 -9.01 -22.28 -29.30
N ARG A 69 -9.63 -21.17 -28.89
CA ARG A 69 -10.20 -20.94 -27.56
C ARG A 69 -9.22 -21.21 -26.41
N HIS A 70 -7.93 -20.97 -26.69
CA HIS A 70 -6.85 -21.20 -25.73
C HIS A 70 -5.72 -20.18 -25.97
N ASP A 71 -5.51 -19.29 -25.01
CA ASP A 71 -4.57 -18.17 -25.11
C ASP A 71 -3.11 -18.61 -25.32
N VAL A 72 -2.63 -19.59 -24.55
CA VAL A 72 -1.24 -20.09 -24.69
C VAL A 72 -1.03 -20.74 -26.05
N ILE A 73 -1.97 -21.58 -26.52
CA ILE A 73 -1.86 -22.22 -27.85
C ILE A 73 -1.85 -21.15 -28.95
N ALA A 74 -2.70 -20.13 -28.84
CA ALA A 74 -2.75 -19.06 -29.82
C ALA A 74 -1.43 -18.27 -29.87
N PHE A 75 -0.88 -17.91 -28.70
CA PHE A 75 0.41 -17.25 -28.59
C PHE A 75 1.55 -18.08 -29.20
N LEU A 76 1.66 -19.35 -28.80
CA LEU A 76 2.70 -20.26 -29.31
C LEU A 76 2.59 -20.49 -30.82
N THR A 77 1.37 -20.54 -31.37
CA THR A 77 1.15 -20.68 -32.81
C THR A 77 1.72 -19.46 -33.53
N ASN A 78 1.39 -18.26 -33.10
CA ASN A 78 1.92 -17.05 -33.72
C ASN A 78 3.44 -16.90 -33.55
N MET A 79 3.99 -17.19 -32.38
CA MET A 79 5.44 -17.17 -32.14
C MET A 79 6.18 -18.15 -33.06
N LYS A 80 5.64 -19.37 -33.30
CA LYS A 80 6.20 -20.35 -34.21
C LYS A 80 6.17 -19.91 -35.66
N GLU A 81 5.14 -19.17 -36.09
CA GLU A 81 5.09 -18.57 -37.42
C GLU A 81 6.28 -17.64 -37.66
N TYR A 82 6.67 -16.82 -36.70
CA TYR A 82 7.84 -15.94 -36.78
C TYR A 82 9.14 -16.72 -36.79
N ILE A 83 9.33 -17.70 -35.92
CA ILE A 83 10.55 -18.51 -35.81
C ILE A 83 10.81 -19.27 -37.13
N ASP A 84 9.76 -19.74 -37.78
CA ASP A 84 9.85 -20.58 -38.98
C ASP A 84 9.81 -19.78 -40.31
N ALA A 85 9.57 -18.46 -40.26
CA ALA A 85 9.34 -17.65 -41.45
C ALA A 85 10.48 -17.70 -42.47
N ASP A 86 11.74 -17.69 -42.01
CA ASP A 86 12.92 -17.68 -42.83
C ASP A 86 13.62 -19.07 -42.98
N VAL A 87 12.95 -20.14 -42.48
CA VAL A 87 13.48 -21.49 -42.60
C VAL A 87 13.25 -22.04 -44.02
N PRO A 88 14.31 -22.50 -44.71
CA PRO A 88 14.18 -23.04 -46.08
C PRO A 88 13.22 -24.22 -46.17
N GLU A 89 12.51 -24.34 -47.28
CA GLU A 89 11.60 -25.46 -47.53
C GLU A 89 12.34 -26.82 -47.47
N GLY A 90 11.83 -27.72 -46.65
CA GLY A 90 12.42 -29.06 -46.46
C GLY A 90 13.42 -29.16 -45.29
N GLU A 91 13.81 -28.04 -44.69
CA GLU A 91 14.65 -28.05 -43.50
C GLU A 91 13.80 -28.24 -42.20
N PRO A 92 14.40 -28.88 -41.15
CA PRO A 92 13.71 -29.03 -39.88
C PRO A 92 13.41 -27.69 -39.24
N LYS A 93 12.16 -27.48 -38.81
CA LYS A 93 11.70 -26.22 -38.18
C LYS A 93 12.18 -26.13 -36.76
N PRO A 94 12.94 -25.09 -36.39
CA PRO A 94 13.39 -24.87 -34.99
C PRO A 94 12.24 -24.71 -34.01
N SER A 95 11.11 -24.20 -34.45
CA SER A 95 9.90 -24.01 -33.62
C SER A 95 9.38 -25.31 -32.97
N ARG A 96 9.81 -26.50 -33.44
CA ARG A 96 9.44 -27.79 -32.82
C ARG A 96 9.91 -27.94 -31.39
N TRP A 97 10.90 -27.14 -30.98
CA TRP A 97 11.44 -27.16 -29.63
C TRP A 97 10.71 -26.23 -28.66
N VAL A 98 9.93 -25.28 -29.18
CA VAL A 98 9.14 -24.37 -28.36
C VAL A 98 8.06 -25.13 -27.59
N HIS A 99 7.96 -24.89 -26.31
CA HIS A 99 7.03 -25.54 -25.37
C HIS A 99 7.30 -27.06 -25.17
N TYR A 100 8.53 -27.48 -25.39
CA TYR A 100 8.89 -28.90 -25.31
C TYR A 100 8.86 -29.39 -23.85
N GLY A 101 7.96 -30.32 -23.55
CA GLY A 101 7.78 -30.92 -22.22
C GLY A 101 7.06 -30.04 -21.21
N MET A 102 6.69 -28.81 -21.57
CA MET A 102 5.98 -27.86 -20.73
C MET A 102 4.46 -28.00 -20.81
N THR A 103 3.79 -27.46 -19.81
CA THR A 103 2.33 -27.22 -19.81
C THR A 103 2.01 -25.72 -19.75
N SER A 104 0.80 -25.34 -20.12
CA SER A 104 0.37 -23.93 -20.15
C SER A 104 0.60 -23.21 -18.82
N SER A 105 0.50 -23.91 -17.69
CA SER A 105 0.69 -23.30 -16.36
C SER A 105 2.15 -23.03 -16.03
N ASP A 106 3.09 -23.82 -16.56
CA ASP A 106 4.52 -23.55 -16.42
C ASP A 106 4.86 -22.15 -16.98
N LEU A 107 4.24 -21.81 -18.12
CA LEU A 107 4.36 -20.51 -18.74
C LEU A 107 3.55 -19.45 -18.00
N GLY A 108 2.27 -19.73 -17.73
CA GLY A 108 1.32 -18.76 -17.18
C GLY A 108 1.62 -18.34 -15.75
N ASP A 109 1.92 -19.29 -14.87
CA ASP A 109 2.18 -19.01 -13.45
C ASP A 109 3.53 -18.35 -13.23
N THR A 110 4.59 -18.84 -13.89
CA THR A 110 5.93 -18.23 -13.84
C THR A 110 5.87 -16.77 -14.32
N ALA A 111 5.17 -16.51 -15.43
CA ALA A 111 4.99 -15.15 -15.93
C ALA A 111 4.18 -14.27 -14.97
N LEU A 112 3.12 -14.81 -14.38
CA LEU A 112 2.32 -14.07 -13.40
C LEU A 112 3.14 -13.68 -12.17
N CYS A 113 3.89 -14.61 -11.60
CA CYS A 113 4.77 -14.33 -10.47
C CYS A 113 5.81 -13.27 -10.82
N TYR A 114 6.38 -13.31 -12.02
CA TYR A 114 7.30 -12.27 -12.49
C TYR A 114 6.61 -10.90 -12.62
N GLN A 115 5.40 -10.82 -13.17
CA GLN A 115 4.61 -9.58 -13.19
C GLN A 115 4.29 -9.07 -11.79
N LEU A 116 3.98 -9.95 -10.83
CA LEU A 116 3.72 -9.58 -9.45
C LEU A 116 4.96 -9.02 -8.75
N THR A 117 6.17 -9.53 -9.04
CA THR A 117 7.40 -8.93 -8.51
C THR A 117 7.63 -7.53 -9.06
N GLN A 118 7.43 -7.32 -10.37
CA GLN A 118 7.53 -5.99 -10.99
C GLN A 118 6.53 -5.00 -10.37
N ALA A 119 5.30 -5.45 -10.12
CA ALA A 119 4.26 -4.62 -9.50
C ALA A 119 4.58 -4.30 -8.03
N CYS A 120 5.12 -5.28 -7.28
CA CYS A 120 5.60 -5.05 -5.91
C CYS A 120 6.70 -3.99 -5.87
N ASP A 121 7.65 -4.01 -6.80
CA ASP A 121 8.74 -3.04 -6.85
C ASP A 121 8.21 -1.60 -6.98
N LEU A 122 7.20 -1.36 -7.83
CA LEU A 122 6.58 -0.04 -7.94
C LEU A 122 5.85 0.39 -6.66
N ILE A 123 5.15 -0.52 -5.99
CA ILE A 123 4.47 -0.20 -4.72
C ILE A 123 5.48 0.06 -3.61
N ILE A 124 6.58 -0.69 -3.55
CA ILE A 124 7.68 -0.48 -2.59
C ILE A 124 8.28 0.92 -2.77
N GLU A 125 8.55 1.33 -4.00
CA GLU A 125 9.03 2.69 -4.31
C GLU A 125 8.04 3.78 -3.85
N ASP A 126 6.75 3.57 -4.08
CA ASP A 126 5.71 4.51 -3.68
C ASP A 126 5.59 4.61 -2.14
N VAL A 127 5.69 3.49 -1.42
CA VAL A 127 5.72 3.46 0.06
C VAL A 127 6.93 4.20 0.59
N LYS A 128 8.13 3.94 0.04
CA LYS A 128 9.37 4.66 0.41
C LYS A 128 9.20 6.16 0.22
N LYS A 129 8.71 6.57 -0.93
CA LYS A 129 8.49 7.99 -1.25
C LYS A 129 7.50 8.68 -0.30
N LEU A 130 6.37 8.04 0.00
CA LEU A 130 5.38 8.58 0.94
C LEU A 130 5.95 8.61 2.36
N GLY A 131 6.68 7.57 2.77
CA GLY A 131 7.33 7.47 4.06
C GLY A 131 8.32 8.61 4.31
N GLU A 132 9.19 8.89 3.33
CA GLU A 132 10.13 10.00 3.38
C GLU A 132 9.43 11.37 3.44
N ILE A 133 8.33 11.55 2.70
CA ILE A 133 7.52 12.77 2.79
C ILE A 133 6.94 12.92 4.20
N CYS A 134 6.38 11.86 4.78
CA CYS A 134 5.83 11.89 6.13
C CYS A 134 6.91 12.17 7.17
N LYS A 135 8.08 11.54 7.08
CA LYS A 135 9.23 11.79 7.95
C LYS A 135 9.67 13.26 7.89
N ARG A 136 9.90 13.79 6.70
CA ARG A 136 10.27 15.18 6.49
C ARG A 136 9.23 16.14 7.07
N ARG A 137 7.96 15.94 6.75
CA ARG A 137 6.85 16.76 7.26
C ARG A 137 6.73 16.69 8.78
N ALA A 138 7.05 15.56 9.39
CA ALA A 138 7.05 15.41 10.84
C ALA A 138 8.05 16.39 11.50
N PHE A 139 9.26 16.54 10.95
CA PHE A 139 10.25 17.49 11.46
C PHE A 139 9.89 18.95 11.15
N GLU A 140 9.34 19.23 9.96
CA GLU A 140 8.86 20.58 9.61
C GLU A 140 7.79 21.07 10.61
N GLU A 141 6.88 20.19 11.04
CA GLU A 141 5.75 20.50 11.92
C GLU A 141 5.98 20.06 13.38
N ARG A 142 7.23 19.82 13.77
CA ARG A 142 7.61 19.39 15.12
C ARG A 142 7.06 20.31 16.21
N ASN A 143 6.98 21.59 15.93
CA ASN A 143 6.57 22.63 16.87
C ASN A 143 5.15 23.17 16.61
N THR A 144 4.40 22.59 15.70
CA THR A 144 3.03 23.00 15.39
C THR A 144 2.05 22.36 16.38
N LEU A 145 1.64 23.11 17.41
CA LEU A 145 0.71 22.65 18.44
C LEU A 145 -0.68 22.38 17.87
N CYS A 146 -1.28 21.27 18.32
CA CYS A 146 -2.67 20.92 18.03
C CYS A 146 -3.27 20.09 19.20
N ALA A 147 -4.60 19.94 19.18
CA ALA A 147 -5.28 19.05 20.12
C ALA A 147 -5.16 17.59 19.69
N GLY A 148 -4.65 16.73 20.56
CA GLY A 148 -4.82 15.29 20.47
C GLY A 148 -6.27 14.94 20.77
N ARG A 149 -6.86 14.03 19.98
CA ARG A 149 -8.26 13.63 20.13
C ARG A 149 -8.38 12.12 20.31
N THR A 150 -9.14 11.71 21.32
CA THR A 150 -9.61 10.35 21.50
C THR A 150 -11.12 10.34 21.48
N HIS A 151 -11.76 9.35 20.85
CA HIS A 151 -13.22 9.30 20.67
C HIS A 151 -13.82 10.56 19.99
N GLY A 152 -12.99 11.33 19.25
CA GLY A 152 -13.40 12.61 18.66
C GLY A 152 -13.40 13.79 19.64
N ILE A 153 -13.06 13.58 20.92
CA ILE A 153 -13.02 14.59 21.98
C ILE A 153 -11.57 15.03 22.21
N HIS A 154 -11.37 16.29 22.57
CA HIS A 154 -10.05 16.81 22.94
C HIS A 154 -9.52 16.08 24.17
N ALA A 155 -8.32 15.54 24.07
CA ALA A 155 -7.64 14.85 25.17
C ALA A 155 -6.52 15.72 25.75
N GLU A 156 -5.39 15.78 25.06
CA GLU A 156 -4.20 16.52 25.52
C GLU A 156 -3.51 17.25 24.35
N PRO A 157 -2.70 18.27 24.63
CA PRO A 157 -1.85 18.90 23.63
C PRO A 157 -0.89 17.91 22.99
N MET A 158 -0.70 18.03 21.69
CA MET A 158 0.34 17.34 20.92
C MET A 158 0.86 18.25 19.81
N THR A 159 1.84 17.79 19.01
CA THR A 159 2.22 18.48 17.79
C THR A 159 1.72 17.79 16.55
N PHE A 160 1.50 18.54 15.49
CA PHE A 160 1.09 17.97 14.19
C PHE A 160 2.19 17.09 13.59
N GLY A 161 3.46 17.40 13.89
CA GLY A 161 4.59 16.56 13.50
C GLY A 161 4.49 15.13 14.01
N MET A 162 3.93 14.91 15.20
CA MET A 162 3.70 13.56 15.74
C MET A 162 2.69 12.75 14.90
N LYS A 163 1.72 13.42 14.26
CA LYS A 163 0.77 12.74 13.34
C LYS A 163 1.52 12.21 12.10
N PHE A 164 2.31 13.04 11.47
CA PHE A 164 3.16 12.63 10.33
C PHE A 164 4.16 11.54 10.74
N GLY A 165 4.79 11.66 11.91
CA GLY A 165 5.70 10.64 12.44
C GLY A 165 5.02 9.28 12.65
N SER A 166 3.78 9.29 13.14
CA SER A 166 2.97 8.06 13.29
C SER A 166 2.70 7.39 11.93
N TRP A 167 2.41 8.18 10.88
CA TRP A 167 2.22 7.65 9.53
C TRP A 167 3.52 7.11 8.93
N ALA A 168 4.66 7.79 9.15
CA ALA A 168 5.95 7.32 8.69
C ALA A 168 6.29 5.94 9.28
N TRP A 169 6.08 5.74 10.58
CA TRP A 169 6.31 4.43 11.23
C TRP A 169 5.36 3.33 10.74
N GLU A 170 4.13 3.67 10.39
CA GLU A 170 3.17 2.72 9.83
C GLU A 170 3.57 2.28 8.42
N LEU A 171 3.99 3.25 7.59
CA LEU A 171 4.52 3.01 6.24
C LEU A 171 5.81 2.18 6.26
N LYS A 172 6.67 2.36 7.26
CA LYS A 172 7.86 1.50 7.40
C LYS A 172 7.47 0.04 7.64
N ARG A 173 6.47 -0.20 8.50
CA ARG A 173 5.98 -1.57 8.70
C ARG A 173 5.31 -2.15 7.45
N ASP A 174 4.68 -1.31 6.63
CA ASP A 174 4.14 -1.75 5.34
C ASP A 174 5.25 -2.06 4.35
N LEU A 175 6.32 -1.26 4.33
CA LEU A 175 7.53 -1.54 3.53
C LEU A 175 8.10 -2.91 3.86
N ASP A 176 8.34 -3.19 5.14
CA ASP A 176 8.90 -4.47 5.59
C ASP A 176 8.02 -5.66 5.16
N ARG A 177 6.68 -5.53 5.26
CA ARG A 177 5.73 -6.56 4.81
C ARG A 177 5.74 -6.74 3.29
N LEU A 178 5.81 -5.64 2.53
CA LEU A 178 5.83 -5.69 1.07
C LEU A 178 7.11 -6.32 0.53
N GLU A 179 8.27 -6.00 1.13
CA GLU A 179 9.54 -6.61 0.77
C GLU A 179 9.54 -8.13 1.07
N ASP A 180 8.93 -8.55 2.17
CA ASP A 180 8.74 -9.96 2.49
C ASP A 180 7.74 -10.64 1.53
N ALA A 181 6.60 -10.01 1.24
CA ALA A 181 5.61 -10.53 0.31
C ALA A 181 6.15 -10.63 -1.12
N ARG A 182 6.98 -9.66 -1.55
CA ARG A 182 7.67 -9.70 -2.84
C ARG A 182 8.56 -10.93 -2.97
N LYS A 183 9.34 -11.25 -1.92
CA LYS A 183 10.18 -12.46 -1.90
C LYS A 183 9.31 -13.72 -1.92
N ASN A 184 8.20 -13.68 -1.20
CA ASN A 184 7.28 -14.81 -1.09
C ASN A 184 6.49 -15.11 -2.37
N VAL A 185 6.39 -14.17 -3.30
CA VAL A 185 5.72 -14.36 -4.60
C VAL A 185 6.71 -14.55 -5.75
N ALA A 186 8.01 -14.38 -5.53
CA ALA A 186 9.04 -14.47 -6.55
C ALA A 186 9.41 -15.92 -6.88
N PHE A 187 8.42 -16.73 -7.24
CA PHE A 187 8.61 -18.13 -7.61
C PHE A 187 8.33 -18.37 -9.10
N GLY A 188 8.98 -19.38 -9.67
CA GLY A 188 8.65 -19.96 -10.97
C GLY A 188 8.50 -21.45 -10.85
N ALA A 189 7.72 -22.05 -11.74
CA ALA A 189 7.56 -23.50 -11.81
C ALA A 189 7.50 -23.95 -13.27
N ILE A 190 8.41 -24.83 -13.67
CA ILE A 190 8.44 -25.47 -14.98
C ILE A 190 8.61 -26.97 -14.75
N SER A 191 7.59 -27.58 -14.21
CA SER A 191 7.62 -28.96 -13.70
C SER A 191 6.66 -29.91 -14.40
N GLY A 192 5.96 -29.43 -15.43
CA GLY A 192 5.03 -30.23 -16.24
C GLY A 192 3.63 -30.32 -15.64
N ALA A 193 2.82 -31.20 -16.19
CA ALA A 193 1.38 -31.24 -15.97
C ALA A 193 0.92 -31.43 -14.51
N VAL A 194 1.74 -32.02 -13.65
CA VAL A 194 1.42 -32.30 -12.24
C VAL A 194 2.64 -32.17 -11.30
N GLY A 195 3.68 -31.46 -11.73
CA GLY A 195 4.84 -31.20 -10.90
C GLY A 195 5.87 -32.34 -10.79
N THR A 196 5.83 -33.33 -11.69
CA THR A 196 6.66 -34.54 -11.60
C THR A 196 7.89 -34.54 -12.50
N TYR A 197 8.09 -33.52 -13.29
CA TYR A 197 9.16 -33.42 -14.30
C TYR A 197 9.21 -34.59 -15.29
N SER A 198 8.04 -35.20 -15.58
CA SER A 198 7.98 -36.41 -16.40
C SER A 198 8.46 -36.22 -17.85
N SER A 199 8.43 -35.00 -18.37
CA SER A 199 8.77 -34.69 -19.76
C SER A 199 9.75 -33.52 -19.91
N ILE A 200 10.23 -32.96 -18.78
CA ILE A 200 11.17 -31.84 -18.76
C ILE A 200 12.17 -32.04 -17.62
N GLU A 201 13.38 -31.58 -17.80
CA GLU A 201 14.41 -31.73 -16.77
C GLU A 201 14.33 -30.56 -15.77
N PRO A 202 14.55 -30.79 -14.45
CA PRO A 202 14.57 -29.73 -13.43
C PRO A 202 15.54 -28.56 -13.75
N PHE A 203 16.63 -28.85 -14.42
CA PHE A 203 17.60 -27.84 -14.87
C PHE A 203 16.95 -26.72 -15.70
N VAL A 204 15.90 -27.04 -16.50
CA VAL A 204 15.21 -26.02 -17.31
C VAL A 204 14.49 -25.01 -16.42
N GLU A 205 13.83 -25.49 -15.35
CA GLU A 205 13.20 -24.64 -14.36
C GLU A 205 14.21 -23.74 -13.63
N GLU A 206 15.30 -24.34 -13.14
CA GLU A 206 16.38 -23.62 -12.47
C GLU A 206 16.96 -22.53 -13.38
N TYR A 207 17.25 -22.84 -14.63
CA TYR A 207 17.80 -21.92 -15.61
C TYR A 207 16.85 -20.74 -15.90
N VAL A 208 15.58 -21.02 -16.16
CA VAL A 208 14.59 -19.97 -16.45
C VAL A 208 14.36 -19.07 -15.22
N CYS A 209 14.22 -19.66 -14.04
CA CYS A 209 14.03 -18.91 -12.80
C CYS A 209 15.22 -18.00 -12.51
N GLU A 210 16.45 -18.49 -12.65
CA GLU A 210 17.66 -17.68 -12.43
C GLU A 210 17.72 -16.47 -13.35
N HIS A 211 17.42 -16.65 -14.64
CA HIS A 211 17.46 -15.56 -15.62
C HIS A 211 16.34 -14.52 -15.41
N LEU A 212 15.21 -14.91 -14.84
CA LEU A 212 14.12 -14.01 -14.47
C LEU A 212 14.27 -13.41 -13.07
N GLY A 213 15.28 -13.80 -12.30
CA GLY A 213 15.43 -13.38 -10.89
C GLY A 213 14.34 -13.95 -9.98
N LEU A 214 13.81 -15.12 -10.32
CA LEU A 214 12.86 -15.90 -9.52
C LEU A 214 13.58 -17.06 -8.82
N VAL A 215 12.91 -17.67 -7.84
CA VAL A 215 13.32 -18.93 -7.22
C VAL A 215 12.40 -20.02 -7.74
N HIS A 216 12.93 -21.21 -8.05
CA HIS A 216 12.09 -22.34 -8.41
C HIS A 216 11.25 -22.81 -7.22
N ASP A 217 9.99 -23.14 -7.44
CA ASP A 217 9.12 -23.69 -6.40
C ASP A 217 9.61 -25.10 -6.03
N PRO A 218 9.94 -25.35 -4.76
CA PRO A 218 10.49 -26.65 -4.34
C PRO A 218 9.54 -27.83 -4.57
N LEU A 219 8.25 -27.57 -4.63
CA LEU A 219 7.22 -28.58 -4.93
C LEU A 219 5.93 -27.90 -5.40
N SER A 220 5.80 -27.70 -6.70
CA SER A 220 4.55 -27.29 -7.32
C SER A 220 3.63 -28.51 -7.66
N THR A 221 2.39 -28.22 -7.94
CA THR A 221 1.48 -29.17 -8.63
C THR A 221 1.49 -28.84 -10.14
N GLN A 222 0.34 -28.69 -10.79
CA GLN A 222 0.30 -28.04 -12.11
C GLN A 222 0.52 -26.53 -12.00
N VAL A 223 0.35 -25.97 -10.81
CA VAL A 223 0.43 -24.53 -10.52
C VAL A 223 1.28 -24.30 -9.28
N ILE A 224 1.82 -23.10 -9.17
CA ILE A 224 2.40 -22.59 -7.93
C ILE A 224 1.30 -22.47 -6.87
N SER A 225 1.59 -22.80 -5.62
CA SER A 225 0.58 -22.79 -4.55
C SER A 225 0.00 -21.36 -4.35
N ARG A 226 -1.32 -21.27 -4.22
CA ARG A 226 -2.03 -19.99 -4.12
C ARG A 226 -1.95 -19.30 -2.76
N ASP A 227 -1.37 -19.95 -1.75
CA ASP A 227 -1.07 -19.32 -0.46
C ASP A 227 -0.04 -18.18 -0.62
N HIS A 228 0.92 -18.29 -1.54
CA HIS A 228 1.83 -17.20 -1.91
C HIS A 228 1.07 -15.96 -2.39
N HIS A 229 0.11 -16.14 -3.28
CA HIS A 229 -0.73 -15.06 -3.81
C HIS A 229 -1.69 -14.50 -2.74
N ALA A 230 -2.24 -15.37 -1.88
CA ALA A 230 -3.11 -14.97 -0.79
C ALA A 230 -2.36 -14.16 0.27
N TYR A 231 -1.12 -14.55 0.60
CA TYR A 231 -0.26 -13.78 1.49
C TYR A 231 0.02 -12.37 0.94
N LEU A 232 0.44 -12.28 -0.33
CA LEU A 232 0.64 -10.99 -1.00
C LEU A 232 -0.63 -10.14 -0.96
N ALA A 233 -1.79 -10.70 -1.31
CA ALA A 233 -3.05 -9.97 -1.30
C ALA A 233 -3.43 -9.47 0.10
N GLY A 234 -3.15 -10.24 1.15
CA GLY A 234 -3.31 -9.84 2.55
C GLY A 234 -2.43 -8.65 2.93
N VAL A 235 -1.18 -8.63 2.45
CA VAL A 235 -0.26 -7.51 2.65
C VAL A 235 -0.73 -6.27 1.89
N LEU A 236 -1.15 -6.40 0.62
CA LEU A 236 -1.73 -5.28 -0.15
C LEU A 236 -2.97 -4.70 0.55
N ALA A 237 -3.85 -5.56 1.09
CA ALA A 237 -5.03 -5.13 1.83
C ALA A 237 -4.67 -4.37 3.12
N THR A 238 -3.64 -4.80 3.85
CA THR A 238 -3.13 -4.12 5.04
C THR A 238 -2.56 -2.75 4.67
N THR A 239 -1.76 -2.68 3.63
CA THR A 239 -1.19 -1.43 3.10
C THR A 239 -2.29 -0.46 2.63
N ALA A 240 -3.34 -0.98 1.97
CA ALA A 240 -4.51 -0.17 1.61
C ALA A 240 -5.26 0.37 2.84
N ALA A 241 -5.29 -0.38 3.95
CA ALA A 241 -5.88 0.08 5.20
C ALA A 241 -5.06 1.21 5.84
N THR A 242 -3.72 1.18 5.78
CA THR A 242 -2.85 2.31 6.16
C THR A 242 -3.16 3.56 5.32
N CYS A 243 -3.27 3.41 4.00
CA CYS A 243 -3.65 4.51 3.12
C CYS A 243 -5.02 5.11 3.51
N GLU A 244 -6.01 4.26 3.80
CA GLU A 244 -7.34 4.69 4.25
C GLU A 244 -7.29 5.40 5.60
N ARG A 245 -6.49 4.93 6.55
CA ARG A 245 -6.31 5.56 7.86
C ARG A 245 -5.78 6.98 7.71
N ILE A 246 -4.72 7.19 6.91
CA ILE A 246 -4.16 8.51 6.63
C ILE A 246 -5.20 9.41 5.97
N ALA A 247 -5.90 8.91 4.95
CA ALA A 247 -6.92 9.65 4.23
C ALA A 247 -8.12 10.02 5.14
N THR A 248 -8.51 9.13 6.02
CA THR A 248 -9.60 9.37 7.00
C THR A 248 -9.23 10.46 7.97
N GLU A 249 -7.99 10.51 8.48
CA GLU A 249 -7.54 11.57 9.37
C GLU A 249 -7.54 12.93 8.64
N VAL A 250 -7.01 13.02 7.42
CA VAL A 250 -7.04 14.26 6.63
C VAL A 250 -8.48 14.74 6.41
N ARG A 251 -9.41 13.84 6.07
CA ARG A 251 -10.84 14.17 5.92
C ARG A 251 -11.44 14.71 7.21
N ASN A 252 -11.10 14.12 8.35
CA ASN A 252 -11.57 14.61 9.65
C ASN A 252 -11.00 15.99 10.01
N LEU A 253 -9.74 16.26 9.67
CA LEU A 253 -9.09 17.55 9.90
C LEU A 253 -9.63 18.65 8.98
N GLN A 254 -10.17 18.30 7.81
CA GLN A 254 -10.74 19.25 6.86
C GLN A 254 -12.21 19.59 7.13
N LYS A 255 -12.88 18.89 8.05
CA LYS A 255 -14.28 19.22 8.41
C LYS A 255 -14.41 20.67 8.84
N THR A 256 -15.54 21.31 8.51
CA THR A 256 -15.86 22.70 8.89
C THR A 256 -15.68 22.94 10.40
N ASP A 257 -16.05 21.98 11.25
CA ASP A 257 -15.95 22.09 12.71
C ASP A 257 -14.52 21.94 13.24
N THR A 258 -13.60 21.38 12.45
CA THR A 258 -12.18 21.19 12.80
C THR A 258 -11.30 22.19 12.05
N LEU A 259 -11.27 22.11 10.74
CA LEU A 259 -10.59 23.02 9.79
C LEU A 259 -9.09 23.27 10.12
N GLU A 260 -8.39 22.21 10.52
CA GLU A 260 -6.96 22.27 10.90
C GLU A 260 -6.03 21.96 9.74
N ALA A 261 -6.51 21.25 8.73
CA ALA A 261 -5.78 20.92 7.53
C ALA A 261 -6.70 20.90 6.30
N GLU A 262 -6.14 21.02 5.09
CA GLU A 262 -6.88 21.01 3.84
C GLU A 262 -6.03 20.41 2.72
N GLU A 263 -6.64 19.59 1.83
CA GLU A 263 -6.00 19.13 0.60
C GLU A 263 -5.50 20.31 -0.24
N PRO A 264 -4.34 20.17 -0.92
CA PRO A 264 -3.85 21.23 -1.81
C PRO A 264 -4.84 21.47 -2.96
N PHE A 265 -5.22 22.72 -3.13
CA PHE A 265 -6.17 23.15 -4.15
C PHE A 265 -5.44 23.80 -5.33
N ARG A 266 -5.59 23.26 -6.53
CA ARG A 266 -4.92 23.78 -7.72
C ARG A 266 -5.62 25.03 -8.25
N LYS A 267 -4.84 25.97 -8.82
CA LYS A 267 -5.39 27.13 -9.50
C LYS A 267 -6.37 26.68 -10.61
N GLY A 268 -7.58 27.18 -10.55
CA GLY A 268 -8.65 26.81 -11.51
C GLY A 268 -9.45 25.54 -11.16
N GLN A 269 -9.09 24.80 -10.11
CA GLN A 269 -9.87 23.68 -9.62
C GLN A 269 -11.25 24.17 -9.10
N LYS A 270 -12.29 23.38 -9.35
CA LYS A 270 -13.64 23.60 -8.80
C LYS A 270 -13.87 22.65 -7.64
N GLY A 271 -14.20 23.19 -6.46
CA GLY A 271 -14.44 22.36 -5.25
C GLY A 271 -15.87 21.84 -5.15
N SER A 272 -16.83 22.58 -5.76
CA SER A 272 -18.25 22.26 -5.74
C SER A 272 -18.92 22.87 -6.96
N SER A 273 -19.95 22.19 -7.49
CA SER A 273 -20.76 22.70 -8.60
C SER A 273 -21.73 23.80 -8.15
N ALA A 274 -22.13 23.81 -6.88
CA ALA A 274 -23.15 24.73 -6.34
C ALA A 274 -22.56 25.85 -5.47
N MET A 275 -21.49 25.56 -4.70
CA MET A 275 -20.89 26.51 -3.75
C MET A 275 -19.40 26.74 -4.08
N PRO A 276 -19.03 27.86 -4.70
CA PRO A 276 -17.68 28.09 -5.21
C PRO A 276 -16.57 28.06 -4.15
N HIS A 277 -16.90 28.38 -2.90
CA HIS A 277 -15.95 28.38 -1.77
C HIS A 277 -15.77 27.02 -1.10
N LYS A 278 -16.67 26.05 -1.40
CA LYS A 278 -16.67 24.73 -0.75
C LYS A 278 -15.56 23.84 -1.33
N ARG A 279 -14.56 23.54 -0.52
CA ARG A 279 -13.42 22.67 -0.86
C ARG A 279 -13.59 21.32 -0.19
N ASN A 280 -14.01 20.34 -0.98
CA ASN A 280 -14.22 18.97 -0.48
C ASN A 280 -12.91 18.16 -0.52
N PRO A 281 -12.67 17.26 0.45
CA PRO A 281 -11.52 16.35 0.46
C PRO A 281 -11.72 15.18 -0.49
N ILE A 282 -11.99 15.46 -1.77
CA ILE A 282 -12.39 14.46 -2.77
C ILE A 282 -11.29 13.45 -3.10
N THR A 283 -10.03 13.86 -2.95
CA THR A 283 -8.90 12.96 -3.19
C THR A 283 -8.81 11.92 -2.08
N MET A 284 -8.94 12.34 -0.84
CA MET A 284 -8.92 11.43 0.31
C MET A 284 -10.18 10.57 0.40
N GLU A 285 -11.34 11.08 -0.02
CA GLU A 285 -12.57 10.28 -0.18
C GLU A 285 -12.38 9.15 -1.19
N LYS A 286 -11.71 9.44 -2.32
CA LYS A 286 -11.36 8.45 -3.34
C LYS A 286 -10.43 7.38 -2.79
N VAL A 287 -9.38 7.75 -2.05
CA VAL A 287 -8.46 6.79 -1.40
C VAL A 287 -9.25 5.86 -0.47
N CYS A 288 -10.13 6.39 0.38
CA CYS A 288 -10.99 5.57 1.24
C CYS A 288 -11.94 4.65 0.45
N GLY A 289 -12.42 5.09 -0.72
CA GLY A 289 -13.25 4.27 -1.60
C GLY A 289 -12.49 3.11 -2.23
N LEU A 290 -11.30 3.39 -2.78
CA LEU A 290 -10.47 2.38 -3.46
C LEU A 290 -9.89 1.34 -2.49
N SER A 291 -9.62 1.70 -1.23
CA SER A 291 -9.15 0.75 -0.23
C SER A 291 -10.10 -0.43 -0.03
N ARG A 292 -11.42 -0.19 -0.22
CA ARG A 292 -12.44 -1.25 -0.13
C ARG A 292 -12.28 -2.29 -1.24
N VAL A 293 -11.90 -1.86 -2.45
CA VAL A 293 -11.67 -2.75 -3.59
C VAL A 293 -10.48 -3.65 -3.29
N VAL A 294 -9.34 -3.09 -2.88
CA VAL A 294 -8.13 -3.87 -2.56
C VAL A 294 -8.41 -4.88 -1.43
N LYS A 295 -9.09 -4.45 -0.36
CA LYS A 295 -9.45 -5.33 0.76
C LYS A 295 -10.41 -6.45 0.36
N SER A 296 -11.38 -6.17 -0.53
CA SER A 296 -12.31 -7.18 -1.04
C SER A 296 -11.61 -8.20 -1.93
N ASN A 297 -10.66 -7.77 -2.74
CA ASN A 297 -9.90 -8.65 -3.64
C ASN A 297 -8.99 -9.62 -2.87
N ALA A 298 -8.54 -9.27 -1.66
CA ALA A 298 -7.81 -10.20 -0.81
C ALA A 298 -8.64 -11.43 -0.44
N GLN A 299 -9.96 -11.28 -0.24
CA GLN A 299 -10.84 -12.43 0.01
C GLN A 299 -10.86 -13.39 -1.19
N VAL A 300 -10.87 -12.85 -2.41
CA VAL A 300 -10.79 -13.67 -3.63
C VAL A 300 -9.50 -14.51 -3.65
N ALA A 301 -8.37 -13.90 -3.27
CA ALA A 301 -7.10 -14.61 -3.23
C ALA A 301 -7.08 -15.72 -2.16
N PHE A 302 -7.69 -15.51 -0.99
CA PHE A 302 -7.84 -16.56 0.03
C PHE A 302 -8.73 -17.71 -0.46
N ASP A 303 -9.80 -17.43 -1.17
CA ASP A 303 -10.70 -18.47 -1.72
C ASP A 303 -10.01 -19.28 -2.82
N ASN A 304 -9.03 -18.73 -3.51
CA ASN A 304 -8.25 -19.41 -4.55
C ASN A 304 -7.21 -20.41 -4.00
N VAL A 305 -6.95 -20.45 -2.69
CA VAL A 305 -6.00 -21.41 -2.09
C VAL A 305 -6.50 -22.84 -2.21
N ALA A 306 -7.81 -23.05 -2.06
CA ALA A 306 -8.42 -24.38 -2.05
C ALA A 306 -8.82 -24.84 -3.45
N LEU A 307 -7.89 -25.35 -4.22
CA LEU A 307 -8.12 -25.97 -5.53
C LEU A 307 -8.38 -27.47 -5.42
N TRP A 308 -9.01 -28.05 -6.45
CA TRP A 308 -9.19 -29.49 -6.54
C TRP A 308 -7.92 -30.19 -7.01
N HIS A 309 -7.45 -31.16 -6.23
CA HIS A 309 -6.30 -32.00 -6.54
C HIS A 309 -5.07 -31.14 -6.92
N GLU A 310 -4.41 -31.44 -8.02
CA GLU A 310 -3.24 -30.75 -8.52
C GLU A 310 -3.57 -29.43 -9.22
N ARG A 311 -4.82 -29.22 -9.65
CA ARG A 311 -5.41 -27.95 -10.11
C ARG A 311 -6.85 -28.15 -10.60
N ASP A 312 -7.72 -27.17 -10.34
CA ASP A 312 -8.82 -26.79 -11.22
C ASP A 312 -8.62 -25.35 -11.70
N ILE A 313 -9.44 -24.87 -12.65
CA ILE A 313 -9.23 -23.55 -13.27
C ILE A 313 -10.03 -22.43 -12.62
N SER A 314 -10.72 -22.68 -11.50
CA SER A 314 -11.58 -21.68 -10.83
C SER A 314 -10.85 -20.42 -10.41
N HIS A 315 -9.57 -20.54 -10.01
CA HIS A 315 -8.73 -19.42 -9.62
C HIS A 315 -8.46 -18.44 -10.77
N SER A 316 -8.27 -18.95 -11.99
CA SER A 316 -7.70 -18.18 -13.12
C SER A 316 -8.55 -16.97 -13.51
N SER A 317 -9.87 -17.12 -13.63
CA SER A 317 -10.75 -16.01 -14.00
C SER A 317 -10.81 -14.93 -12.94
N ALA A 318 -10.77 -15.31 -11.65
CA ALA A 318 -10.82 -14.40 -10.52
C ALA A 318 -9.49 -13.63 -10.36
N GLU A 319 -8.35 -14.31 -10.52
CA GLU A 319 -7.02 -13.72 -10.42
C GLU A 319 -6.77 -12.65 -11.48
N ARG A 320 -7.21 -12.87 -12.72
CA ARG A 320 -7.07 -11.91 -13.82
C ARG A 320 -7.65 -10.54 -13.49
N VAL A 321 -8.67 -10.49 -12.65
CA VAL A 321 -9.31 -9.25 -12.19
C VAL A 321 -8.71 -8.80 -10.86
N ALA A 322 -8.75 -9.65 -9.84
CA ALA A 322 -8.49 -9.28 -8.46
C ALA A 322 -7.04 -8.81 -8.24
N GLN A 323 -6.05 -9.48 -8.83
CA GLN A 323 -4.64 -9.14 -8.62
C GLN A 323 -4.27 -7.82 -9.32
N ALA A 324 -4.51 -7.73 -10.62
CA ALA A 324 -4.22 -6.52 -11.39
C ALA A 324 -4.95 -5.29 -10.82
N ASP A 325 -6.23 -5.42 -10.51
CA ASP A 325 -7.03 -4.33 -9.96
C ASP A 325 -6.56 -3.89 -8.58
N SER A 326 -6.05 -4.81 -7.75
CA SER A 326 -5.50 -4.48 -6.44
C SER A 326 -4.24 -3.62 -6.54
N PHE A 327 -3.30 -4.00 -7.41
CA PHE A 327 -2.08 -3.22 -7.62
C PHE A 327 -2.36 -1.86 -8.25
N ILE A 328 -3.17 -1.81 -9.30
CA ILE A 328 -3.54 -0.55 -9.97
C ILE A 328 -4.27 0.40 -9.01
N ALA A 329 -5.20 -0.12 -8.20
CA ALA A 329 -5.90 0.70 -7.22
C ALA A 329 -4.96 1.22 -6.13
N LEU A 330 -4.10 0.36 -5.58
CA LEU A 330 -3.16 0.73 -4.52
C LEU A 330 -2.12 1.74 -4.99
N ASP A 331 -1.54 1.55 -6.18
CA ASP A 331 -0.65 2.50 -6.84
C ASP A 331 -1.32 3.88 -6.99
N HIS A 332 -2.54 3.92 -7.50
CA HIS A 332 -3.30 5.16 -7.61
C HIS A 332 -3.53 5.84 -6.25
N MET A 333 -3.81 5.05 -5.20
CA MET A 333 -3.98 5.56 -3.85
C MET A 333 -2.69 6.20 -3.33
N PHE A 334 -1.52 5.58 -3.56
CA PHE A 334 -0.22 6.14 -3.20
C PHE A 334 0.07 7.43 -3.95
N GLN A 335 -0.18 7.49 -5.27
CA GLN A 335 0.00 8.73 -6.04
C GLN A 335 -0.90 9.87 -5.53
N CYS A 336 -2.11 9.56 -5.08
CA CYS A 336 -2.98 10.53 -4.43
C CYS A 336 -2.41 11.01 -3.09
N LEU A 337 -1.97 10.09 -2.22
CA LEU A 337 -1.40 10.41 -0.90
C LEU A 337 -0.08 11.18 -1.02
N ILE A 338 0.85 10.75 -1.85
CA ILE A 338 2.12 11.42 -2.11
C ILE A 338 1.88 12.90 -2.44
N ARG A 339 0.98 13.17 -3.38
CA ARG A 339 0.63 14.53 -3.77
C ARG A 339 -0.04 15.33 -2.64
N VAL A 340 -1.00 14.73 -1.95
CA VAL A 340 -1.76 15.44 -0.92
C VAL A 340 -0.91 15.67 0.32
N ILE A 341 -0.19 14.68 0.83
CA ILE A 341 0.61 14.81 2.05
C ILE A 341 1.79 15.76 1.84
N ALA A 342 2.44 15.72 0.66
CA ALA A 342 3.50 16.69 0.33
C ALA A 342 3.02 18.15 0.33
N GLY A 343 1.80 18.38 -0.12
CA GLY A 343 1.22 19.72 -0.26
C GLY A 343 0.12 20.07 0.75
N LEU A 344 -0.07 19.28 1.80
CA LEU A 344 -1.13 19.45 2.79
C LEU A 344 -1.03 20.84 3.43
N GLN A 345 -2.08 21.63 3.30
CA GLN A 345 -2.20 22.95 3.91
C GLN A 345 -2.54 22.77 5.38
N LEU A 346 -1.78 23.43 6.27
CA LEU A 346 -2.04 23.40 7.70
C LEU A 346 -2.41 24.80 8.19
N TYR A 347 -3.27 24.87 9.20
CA TYR A 347 -3.78 26.11 9.78
C TYR A 347 -3.43 26.19 11.28
N PRO A 348 -2.18 26.55 11.67
CA PRO A 348 -1.75 26.59 13.06
C PRO A 348 -2.61 27.50 13.95
N ALA A 349 -3.06 28.65 13.43
CA ALA A 349 -3.95 29.54 14.17
C ALA A 349 -5.30 28.88 14.50
N ARG A 350 -5.82 28.05 13.58
CA ARG A 350 -7.05 27.29 13.83
C ARG A 350 -6.80 26.16 14.83
N MET A 351 -5.66 25.48 14.77
CA MET A 351 -5.26 24.46 15.72
C MET A 351 -5.21 25.04 17.15
N MET A 352 -4.61 26.21 17.33
CA MET A 352 -4.58 26.92 18.61
C MET A 352 -5.96 27.34 19.08
N ALA A 353 -6.82 27.84 18.20
CA ALA A 353 -8.19 28.18 18.53
C ALA A 353 -8.98 26.95 18.98
N ASN A 354 -8.81 25.81 18.31
CA ASN A 354 -9.43 24.54 18.70
C ASN A 354 -8.86 24.02 20.04
N LEU A 355 -7.54 24.09 20.24
CA LEU A 355 -6.90 23.70 21.50
C LEU A 355 -7.53 24.44 22.70
N ASN A 356 -7.81 25.73 22.54
CA ASN A 356 -8.39 26.60 23.55
C ASN A 356 -9.93 26.55 23.61
N LYS A 357 -10.60 25.84 22.69
CA LYS A 357 -12.08 25.83 22.58
C LYS A 357 -12.78 25.40 23.86
N THR A 358 -12.15 24.52 24.63
CA THR A 358 -12.66 24.02 25.92
C THR A 358 -12.24 24.85 27.13
N ARG A 359 -11.68 26.06 26.91
CA ARG A 359 -11.25 27.00 27.97
C ARG A 359 -10.33 26.38 29.02
N GLY A 360 -9.39 25.52 28.58
CA GLY A 360 -8.38 24.91 29.45
C GLY A 360 -8.75 23.56 30.06
N LEU A 361 -9.89 22.96 29.75
CA LEU A 361 -10.27 21.65 30.27
C LEU A 361 -9.31 20.53 29.89
N ILE A 362 -8.58 20.66 28.80
CA ILE A 362 -7.56 19.69 28.34
C ILE A 362 -6.39 19.56 29.34
N PHE A 363 -6.23 20.49 30.28
CA PHE A 363 -5.15 20.48 31.28
C PHE A 363 -5.55 19.78 32.57
N SER A 364 -6.81 19.33 32.70
CA SER A 364 -7.39 18.78 33.94
C SER A 364 -6.65 17.57 34.54
N SER A 365 -6.04 16.74 33.70
CA SER A 365 -5.24 15.58 34.13
C SER A 365 -4.01 15.99 34.96
N LYS A 366 -3.29 17.02 34.53
CA LYS A 366 -2.11 17.54 35.21
C LYS A 366 -2.51 18.31 36.49
N VAL A 367 -3.60 19.04 36.45
CA VAL A 367 -4.14 19.72 37.67
C VAL A 367 -4.48 18.68 38.73
N LEU A 368 -5.11 17.58 38.39
CA LEU A 368 -5.41 16.49 39.30
C LEU A 368 -4.15 15.96 39.99
N LEU A 369 -3.10 15.68 39.22
CA LEU A 369 -1.83 15.20 39.77
C LEU A 369 -1.15 16.26 40.66
N ALA A 370 -1.11 17.51 40.22
CA ALA A 370 -0.52 18.60 40.99
C ALA A 370 -1.26 18.79 42.37
N LEU A 371 -2.57 18.66 42.41
CA LEU A 371 -3.34 18.69 43.63
C LEU A 371 -2.95 17.55 44.59
N VAL A 372 -2.78 16.33 44.04
CA VAL A 372 -2.33 15.18 44.86
C VAL A 372 -0.91 15.43 45.40
N ASP A 373 -0.02 16.03 44.61
CA ASP A 373 1.33 16.37 45.04
C ASP A 373 1.38 17.39 46.17
N THR A 374 0.32 18.18 46.39
CA THR A 374 0.19 19.08 47.56
C THR A 374 -0.22 18.35 48.86
N GLY A 375 -0.50 17.03 48.80
CA GLY A 375 -0.80 16.18 49.94
C GLY A 375 -2.29 15.94 50.22
N ILE A 376 -3.18 16.41 49.33
CA ILE A 376 -4.61 16.08 49.43
C ILE A 376 -4.89 14.70 48.83
N THR A 377 -6.00 14.07 49.29
CA THR A 377 -6.36 12.75 48.74
C THR A 377 -6.70 12.83 47.25
N ARG A 378 -6.56 11.72 46.54
CA ARG A 378 -6.92 11.67 45.11
C ARG A 378 -8.43 11.92 44.92
N GLU A 379 -9.25 11.47 45.85
CA GLU A 379 -10.70 11.64 45.82
C GLU A 379 -11.08 13.12 45.98
N ASP A 380 -10.44 13.86 46.91
CA ASP A 380 -10.66 15.29 47.10
C ASP A 380 -10.14 16.08 45.90
N ALA A 381 -8.94 15.76 45.41
CA ALA A 381 -8.39 16.34 44.19
C ALA A 381 -9.33 16.14 42.99
N TYR A 382 -9.85 14.92 42.82
CA TYR A 382 -10.82 14.62 41.78
C TYR A 382 -12.09 15.44 41.88
N ALA A 383 -12.66 15.59 43.10
CA ALA A 383 -13.87 16.38 43.35
C ALA A 383 -13.63 17.87 42.96
N ILE A 384 -12.51 18.46 43.41
CA ILE A 384 -12.14 19.86 43.06
C ILE A 384 -12.05 20.04 41.53
N VAL A 385 -11.31 19.15 40.86
CA VAL A 385 -11.14 19.22 39.42
C VAL A 385 -12.48 19.03 38.71
N GLN A 386 -13.27 18.04 39.11
CA GLN A 386 -14.55 17.71 38.47
C GLN A 386 -15.55 18.85 38.56
N GLU A 387 -15.74 19.43 39.76
CA GLU A 387 -16.69 20.51 39.99
C GLU A 387 -16.35 21.74 39.13
N ASN A 388 -15.09 22.18 39.16
CA ASN A 388 -14.62 23.33 38.37
C ASN A 388 -14.67 23.04 36.87
N ALA A 389 -14.28 21.84 36.45
CA ALA A 389 -14.31 21.45 35.06
C ALA A 389 -15.74 21.35 34.51
N MET A 390 -16.68 20.74 35.27
CA MET A 390 -18.06 20.61 34.81
C MET A 390 -18.77 21.97 34.74
N ALA A 391 -18.48 22.89 35.64
CA ALA A 391 -19.01 24.25 35.57
C ALA A 391 -18.53 24.96 34.28
N THR A 392 -17.26 24.82 33.93
CA THR A 392 -16.71 25.36 32.69
C THR A 392 -17.31 24.65 31.46
N TRP A 393 -17.47 23.32 31.53
CA TRP A 393 -17.99 22.52 30.43
C TRP A 393 -19.45 22.85 30.08
N HIS A 394 -20.33 23.04 31.07
CA HIS A 394 -21.71 23.45 30.84
C HIS A 394 -21.76 24.79 30.10
N GLU A 395 -20.99 25.79 30.54
CA GLU A 395 -20.94 27.08 29.86
C GLU A 395 -20.40 26.98 28.41
N VAL A 396 -19.43 26.09 28.15
CA VAL A 396 -18.94 25.81 26.79
C VAL A 396 -20.06 25.19 25.96
N GLN A 397 -20.81 24.22 26.51
CA GLN A 397 -21.94 23.58 25.82
C GLN A 397 -23.06 24.58 25.50
N ASP A 398 -23.42 25.44 26.45
CA ASP A 398 -24.48 26.44 26.31
C ASP A 398 -24.06 27.66 25.51
N CYS A 399 -22.80 27.69 25.00
CA CYS A 399 -22.23 28.82 24.28
C CYS A 399 -22.27 30.15 25.06
N VAL A 400 -22.22 30.11 26.41
CA VAL A 400 -22.19 31.29 27.27
C VAL A 400 -20.75 31.66 27.60
N SER A 401 -20.48 32.96 27.73
CA SER A 401 -19.19 33.43 28.24
C SER A 401 -19.08 33.20 29.76
N GLY A 402 -17.90 32.86 30.22
CA GLY A 402 -17.63 32.64 31.62
C GLY A 402 -16.15 32.41 31.89
N PRO A 403 -15.73 32.24 33.14
CA PRO A 403 -14.35 31.98 33.54
C PRO A 403 -13.78 30.75 32.86
N THR A 404 -12.47 30.77 32.57
CA THR A 404 -11.71 29.59 32.17
C THR A 404 -11.61 28.60 33.32
N PHE A 405 -11.25 27.37 33.02
CA PHE A 405 -11.00 26.33 34.04
C PHE A 405 -9.88 26.78 35.01
N LYS A 406 -8.83 27.45 34.49
CA LYS A 406 -7.76 28.01 35.29
C LYS A 406 -8.28 29.06 36.30
N GLU A 407 -9.01 30.08 35.80
CA GLU A 407 -9.58 31.13 36.66
C GLU A 407 -10.52 30.60 37.73
N ARG A 408 -11.25 29.52 37.46
CA ARG A 408 -12.06 28.82 38.46
C ARG A 408 -11.23 28.17 39.57
N LEU A 409 -10.13 27.48 39.15
CA LEU A 409 -9.21 26.87 40.13
C LEU A 409 -8.52 27.92 41.00
N GLU A 410 -8.12 29.05 40.42
CA GLU A 410 -7.54 30.18 41.16
C GLU A 410 -8.53 30.77 42.16
N ALA A 411 -9.81 30.77 41.88
CA ALA A 411 -10.87 31.26 42.78
C ALA A 411 -11.35 30.22 43.79
N ASP A 412 -11.03 28.94 43.63
CA ASP A 412 -11.46 27.87 44.53
C ASP A 412 -10.50 27.77 45.75
N PRO A 413 -10.94 28.08 46.96
CA PRO A 413 -10.10 28.05 48.16
C PRO A 413 -9.59 26.64 48.52
N ARG A 414 -10.12 25.59 47.92
CA ARG A 414 -9.68 24.22 48.10
C ARG A 414 -8.49 23.87 47.18
N CYS A 415 -8.25 24.69 46.15
CA CYS A 415 -7.12 24.49 45.24
C CYS A 415 -5.83 24.93 45.92
N THR A 416 -5.02 23.95 46.34
CA THR A 416 -3.75 24.18 47.06
C THR A 416 -2.54 24.29 46.14
N VAL A 417 -2.72 24.25 44.80
CA VAL A 417 -1.66 24.40 43.80
C VAL A 417 -1.27 25.89 43.71
N SER A 418 0.03 26.19 43.72
CA SER A 418 0.48 27.55 43.60
C SER A 418 0.18 28.16 42.22
N GLN A 419 0.11 29.51 42.17
CA GLN A 419 -0.13 30.22 40.91
C GLN A 419 0.94 29.90 39.86
N GLU A 420 2.21 29.89 40.26
CA GLU A 420 3.31 29.57 39.34
C GLU A 420 3.18 28.17 38.78
N LYS A 421 2.72 27.19 39.59
CA LYS A 421 2.52 25.84 39.15
C LYS A 421 1.28 25.72 38.24
N LEU A 422 0.22 26.47 38.49
CA LEU A 422 -0.91 26.56 37.56
C LEU A 422 -0.48 27.18 36.22
N ASP A 423 0.32 28.28 36.25
CA ASP A 423 0.82 28.88 35.03
C ASP A 423 1.63 27.89 34.17
N GLU A 424 2.47 27.07 34.82
CA GLU A 424 3.23 26.01 34.16
C GLU A 424 2.32 24.95 33.54
N ILE A 425 1.34 24.42 34.30
CA ILE A 425 0.42 23.37 33.87
C ILE A 425 -0.41 23.82 32.66
N PHE A 426 -0.84 25.09 32.65
CA PHE A 426 -1.66 25.64 31.57
C PHE A 426 -0.85 26.11 30.36
N ASP A 427 0.47 25.88 30.35
CA ASP A 427 1.29 25.95 29.14
C ASP A 427 1.17 24.61 28.37
N PRO A 428 0.68 24.61 27.12
CA PRO A 428 0.62 23.37 26.31
C PRO A 428 1.96 22.65 26.19
N TRP A 429 3.09 23.37 26.23
CA TRP A 429 4.42 22.80 26.11
C TRP A 429 4.84 21.96 27.33
N ASP A 430 4.22 22.16 28.49
CA ASP A 430 4.47 21.32 29.68
C ASP A 430 4.11 19.84 29.42
N PHE A 431 3.14 19.58 28.54
CA PHE A 431 2.78 18.22 28.09
C PHE A 431 3.81 17.59 27.15
N LEU A 432 4.70 18.39 26.57
CA LEU A 432 5.60 18.00 25.49
C LEU A 432 7.07 17.96 25.93
N THR A 433 7.35 18.01 27.21
CA THR A 433 8.71 18.03 27.79
C THR A 433 9.59 16.85 27.35
N ARG A 434 8.98 15.75 26.91
CA ARG A 434 9.66 14.53 26.43
C ARG A 434 9.47 14.27 24.93
N ILE A 435 9.04 15.26 24.18
CA ILE A 435 8.76 15.10 22.75
C ILE A 435 10.01 14.69 21.96
N ASP A 436 11.20 15.11 22.42
CA ASP A 436 12.47 14.78 21.78
C ASP A 436 12.67 13.27 21.66
N THR A 437 12.27 12.50 22.69
CA THR A 437 12.33 11.03 22.64
C THR A 437 11.58 10.44 21.43
N VAL A 438 10.48 11.05 21.04
CA VAL A 438 9.69 10.58 19.87
C VAL A 438 10.40 10.93 18.57
N PHE A 439 10.95 12.15 18.48
CA PHE A 439 11.65 12.62 17.28
C PHE A 439 13.04 11.99 17.11
N ASP A 440 13.75 11.69 18.20
CA ASP A 440 15.02 10.93 18.15
C ASP A 440 14.83 9.52 17.57
N ARG A 441 13.72 8.86 17.93
CA ARG A 441 13.35 7.57 17.34
C ARG A 441 12.98 7.71 15.86
N LEU A 442 12.28 8.80 15.51
CA LEU A 442 11.89 9.06 14.12
C LEU A 442 13.11 9.40 13.24
N GLU A 443 14.14 10.03 13.79
CA GLU A 443 15.38 10.32 13.07
C GLU A 443 16.07 9.05 12.59
N GLN A 444 16.02 7.97 13.40
CA GLN A 444 16.61 6.67 13.09
C GLN A 444 15.83 5.87 12.04
N LEU A 445 14.62 6.33 11.70
CA LEU A 445 13.79 5.65 10.71
C LEU A 445 14.39 5.83 9.32
N SER A 446 14.62 4.72 8.58
CA SER A 446 15.08 4.72 7.19
C SER A 446 14.08 4.00 6.29
N PHE A 447 13.98 4.47 5.06
CA PHE A 447 13.24 3.85 3.96
C PHE A 447 14.17 3.35 2.84
N GLU A 448 15.48 3.32 3.13
CA GLU A 448 16.48 2.74 2.23
C GLU A 448 16.38 1.22 2.16
#